data_f709e63e1ea3c96005c9aa4432a39b35
#
_entry.id   f709e63e1ea3c96005c9aa4432a39b35
#
_cell.length_a   1.000
_cell.length_b   1.000
_cell.length_c   1.000
_cell.angle_alpha   90.00
_cell.angle_beta   90.00
_cell.angle_gamma   90.00
#
_symmetry.space_group_name_H-M   'P 1'
#
loop_
_entity.id
_entity.type
_entity.pdbx_description
1 polymer ?
#
loop_
_entity_poly.entity_id
_entity_poly.type
_entity_poly.pdbx_seq_one_letter_code
_entity_poly.pdbx_strand_id
1 'polypeptide(L)'
;MRRLLAALAVPMPQLFALPVALSIALLLPAPAFGDDPAARALRPPDYRLAPRDIGDGIWLFEGANADFAVGNGCNIINTAFIDTGDGVVVVNTGPSRRYGEQQRAAIAQVTKAPVRLVLNLNLHPDYFFGNQAYADASPAALAGTVAGAAREAGAYADNLYRLCGDWMAGTEPAPPVTTIEPGPRTIGRHRFELLRLQGHTGDDLVLIDHTARVMFAGGLAFRSRIPTTPHADIPRWLASLDVLERRMREDGLRLLVPSHGPALDGADAIAQTRDYLRWLDARLRQAAREGRDLAEVIAMPVPAPYSSWAAMPAEYLRNVTHLYPAYEREALAP
;
A
#
# COMPACT_ATOMS: atom_id res chain seq x y z
N MET A 1 -66.06 -89.73 36.13
CA MET A 1 -64.78 -90.10 36.73
C MET A 1 -63.83 -88.94 36.67
N ARG A 2 -63.53 -88.38 37.83
CA ARG A 2 -62.73 -87.13 38.02
C ARG A 2 -61.25 -87.50 37.95
N ARG A 3 -60.45 -86.66 37.21
CA ARG A 3 -59.00 -86.61 37.39
C ARG A 3 -58.58 -85.19 37.70
N LEU A 4 -57.95 -85.03 38.86
CA LEU A 4 -57.29 -83.81 39.34
C LEU A 4 -56.09 -83.51 38.49
N LEU A 5 -55.93 -82.22 38.16
CA LEU A 5 -54.67 -81.63 37.64
C LEU A 5 -54.08 -80.83 38.77
N ALA A 6 -52.90 -81.23 39.20
CA ALA A 6 -52.09 -80.50 40.15
C ALA A 6 -51.36 -79.35 39.42
N ALA A 7 -51.48 -78.10 39.91
CA ALA A 7 -50.76 -76.97 39.44
C ALA A 7 -49.39 -76.90 40.11
N LEU A 8 -48.33 -76.89 39.31
CA LEU A 8 -46.96 -76.64 39.73
C LEU A 8 -46.71 -75.09 39.71
N ALA A 9 -46.46 -74.52 40.88
CA ALA A 9 -46.05 -73.15 41.05
C ALA A 9 -44.55 -73.03 40.79
N VAL A 10 -44.16 -72.16 39.84
CA VAL A 10 -42.77 -71.80 39.56
C VAL A 10 -42.48 -70.46 40.24
N PRO A 11 -41.40 -70.31 41.04
CA PRO A 11 -41.07 -69.07 41.67
C PRO A 11 -40.46 -68.08 40.65
N MET A 12 -40.97 -66.87 40.60
CA MET A 12 -40.40 -65.75 39.85
C MET A 12 -39.10 -65.23 40.51
N PRO A 13 -38.05 -64.91 39.75
CA PRO A 13 -36.87 -64.26 40.29
C PRO A 13 -37.18 -62.78 40.54
N GLN A 14 -36.76 -62.26 41.69
CA GLN A 14 -36.80 -60.88 42.05
C GLN A 14 -35.76 -60.10 41.20
N LEU A 15 -36.25 -59.16 40.39
CA LEU A 15 -35.40 -58.17 39.69
C LEU A 15 -34.96 -57.15 40.72
N PHE A 16 -33.64 -57.09 41.01
CA PHE A 16 -33.00 -56.00 41.70
C PHE A 16 -32.93 -54.81 40.71
N ALA A 17 -33.65 -53.74 41.01
CA ALA A 17 -33.53 -52.45 40.31
C ALA A 17 -32.25 -51.80 40.77
N LEU A 18 -31.22 -51.67 39.88
CA LEU A 18 -30.09 -50.82 40.07
C LEU A 18 -30.53 -49.37 39.78
N PRO A 19 -30.19 -48.40 40.65
CA PRO A 19 -30.43 -46.96 40.32
C PRO A 19 -29.46 -46.54 39.24
N VAL A 20 -29.98 -46.18 38.07
CA VAL A 20 -29.22 -45.45 37.03
C VAL A 20 -29.00 -44.05 37.56
N ALA A 21 -27.80 -43.79 38.07
CA ALA A 21 -27.36 -42.42 38.35
C ALA A 21 -27.17 -41.66 37.04
N LEU A 22 -28.14 -40.82 36.70
CA LEU A 22 -28.06 -39.89 35.56
C LEU A 22 -27.07 -38.78 35.91
N SER A 23 -25.80 -38.97 35.52
CA SER A 23 -24.78 -37.90 35.62
C SER A 23 -25.12 -36.81 34.60
N ILE A 24 -25.81 -35.80 35.04
CA ILE A 24 -25.93 -34.52 34.28
C ILE A 24 -24.56 -33.84 34.30
N ALA A 25 -23.76 -34.07 33.24
CA ALA A 25 -22.58 -33.28 33.00
C ALA A 25 -23.06 -31.84 32.67
N LEU A 26 -22.95 -30.92 33.64
CA LEU A 26 -23.06 -29.51 33.37
C LEU A 26 -21.94 -29.16 32.39
N LEU A 27 -22.28 -28.98 31.11
CA LEU A 27 -21.46 -28.28 30.13
C LEU A 27 -21.42 -26.82 30.57
N LEU A 28 -20.47 -26.49 31.44
CA LEU A 28 -20.08 -25.08 31.61
C LEU A 28 -19.55 -24.60 30.26
N PRO A 29 -20.05 -23.46 29.75
CA PRO A 29 -19.44 -22.87 28.54
C PRO A 29 -17.96 -22.63 28.86
N ALA A 30 -17.08 -23.12 28.00
CA ALA A 30 -15.65 -22.80 28.08
C ALA A 30 -15.54 -21.25 28.12
N PRO A 31 -14.74 -20.68 29.04
CA PRO A 31 -14.53 -19.26 29.02
C PRO A 31 -14.06 -18.89 27.61
N ALA A 32 -14.80 -18.01 26.93
CA ALA A 32 -14.29 -17.36 25.76
C ALA A 32 -12.96 -16.72 26.20
N PHE A 33 -11.85 -17.22 25.66
CA PHE A 33 -10.56 -16.58 25.87
C PHE A 33 -10.70 -15.18 25.32
N GLY A 34 -11.09 -14.23 26.18
CA GLY A 34 -11.00 -12.82 25.89
C GLY A 34 -9.56 -12.55 25.51
N ASP A 35 -9.34 -11.85 24.39
CA ASP A 35 -8.01 -11.43 23.98
C ASP A 35 -7.32 -10.77 25.18
N ASP A 36 -6.40 -11.47 25.81
CA ASP A 36 -5.59 -10.94 26.90
C ASP A 36 -4.80 -9.73 26.35
N PRO A 37 -4.99 -8.52 26.90
CA PRO A 37 -4.26 -7.35 26.44
C PRO A 37 -2.74 -7.53 26.48
N ALA A 38 -2.22 -8.31 27.43
CA ALA A 38 -0.80 -8.64 27.51
C ALA A 38 -0.37 -9.61 26.40
N ALA A 39 -1.20 -10.62 26.06
CA ALA A 39 -0.94 -11.51 24.94
C ALA A 39 -1.09 -10.79 23.59
N ARG A 40 -1.93 -9.76 23.49
CA ARG A 40 -2.06 -8.90 22.32
C ARG A 40 -0.83 -8.01 22.14
N ALA A 41 -0.23 -7.49 23.23
CA ALA A 41 0.99 -6.71 23.20
C ALA A 41 2.23 -7.53 22.79
N LEU A 42 2.19 -8.86 22.90
CA LEU A 42 3.29 -9.77 22.52
C LEU A 42 3.19 -10.27 21.07
N ARG A 43 2.07 -10.03 20.39
CA ARG A 43 1.95 -10.42 18.98
C ARG A 43 2.62 -9.38 18.09
N PRO A 44 3.47 -9.81 17.15
CA PRO A 44 4.04 -8.89 16.18
C PRO A 44 2.93 -8.13 15.45
N PRO A 45 3.12 -6.85 15.12
CA PRO A 45 2.16 -6.08 14.32
C PRO A 45 1.80 -6.81 13.02
N ASP A 46 0.52 -6.77 12.62
CA ASP A 46 -0.01 -7.46 11.44
C ASP A 46 -0.75 -6.48 10.54
N TYR A 47 -0.30 -6.34 9.29
CA TYR A 47 -0.94 -5.48 8.28
C TYR A 47 -2.27 -6.03 7.79
N ARG A 48 -2.56 -7.33 8.01
CA ARG A 48 -3.78 -8.01 7.54
C ARG A 48 -4.01 -7.79 6.05
N LEU A 49 -2.95 -7.95 5.27
CA LEU A 49 -2.98 -7.72 3.84
C LEU A 49 -3.97 -8.66 3.16
N ALA A 50 -5.03 -8.09 2.58
CA ALA A 50 -6.04 -8.81 1.81
C ALA A 50 -5.97 -8.32 0.36
N PRO A 51 -5.40 -9.11 -0.57
CA PRO A 51 -5.33 -8.73 -1.97
C PRO A 51 -6.72 -8.73 -2.60
N ARG A 52 -7.07 -7.63 -3.29
CA ARG A 52 -8.31 -7.51 -4.04
C ARG A 52 -8.06 -7.81 -5.51
N ASP A 53 -8.76 -8.78 -6.05
CA ASP A 53 -8.77 -9.09 -7.48
C ASP A 53 -9.42 -7.93 -8.25
N ILE A 54 -8.72 -7.39 -9.24
CA ILE A 54 -9.20 -6.34 -10.15
C ILE A 54 -9.29 -6.82 -11.60
N GLY A 55 -9.19 -8.12 -11.79
CA GLY A 55 -9.29 -8.81 -13.07
C GLY A 55 -7.95 -9.02 -13.78
N ASP A 56 -7.96 -9.87 -14.77
CA ASP A 56 -6.81 -10.17 -15.63
C ASP A 56 -5.55 -10.61 -14.88
N GLY A 57 -5.69 -11.29 -13.72
CA GLY A 57 -4.57 -11.73 -12.90
C GLY A 57 -3.90 -10.63 -12.08
N ILE A 58 -4.51 -9.45 -11.96
CA ILE A 58 -4.00 -8.35 -11.15
C ILE A 58 -4.68 -8.31 -9.79
N TRP A 59 -3.87 -8.22 -8.75
CA TRP A 59 -4.29 -8.15 -7.36
C TRP A 59 -3.71 -6.92 -6.69
N LEU A 60 -4.56 -6.16 -6.02
CA LEU A 60 -4.22 -4.87 -5.42
C LEU A 60 -4.28 -4.95 -3.90
N PHE A 61 -3.26 -4.38 -3.23
CA PHE A 61 -3.27 -4.06 -1.80
C PHE A 61 -3.41 -2.55 -1.65
N GLU A 62 -4.52 -2.10 -1.11
CA GLU A 62 -4.78 -0.68 -0.91
C GLU A 62 -4.23 -0.22 0.43
N GLY A 63 -3.42 0.84 0.42
CA GLY A 63 -2.89 1.48 1.61
C GLY A 63 -3.90 2.41 2.27
N ALA A 64 -3.64 2.79 3.51
CA ALA A 64 -4.46 3.79 4.20
C ALA A 64 -4.35 5.15 3.48
N ASN A 65 -5.49 5.78 3.19
CA ASN A 65 -5.49 7.15 2.69
C ASN A 65 -5.26 8.12 3.86
N ALA A 66 -4.02 8.21 4.31
CA ALA A 66 -3.60 8.94 5.52
C ALA A 66 -2.12 9.34 5.42
N ASP A 67 -1.60 10.01 6.45
CA ASP A 67 -0.16 10.20 6.64
C ASP A 67 0.48 8.98 7.33
N PHE A 68 1.81 8.89 7.35
CA PHE A 68 2.55 7.90 8.12
C PHE A 68 2.19 7.99 9.59
N ALA A 69 1.82 6.87 10.18
CA ALA A 69 1.45 6.79 11.60
C ALA A 69 1.61 5.37 12.15
N VAL A 70 1.81 5.26 13.47
CA VAL A 70 1.78 3.97 14.17
C VAL A 70 0.48 3.20 13.90
N GLY A 71 -0.66 3.91 13.87
CA GLY A 71 -1.98 3.29 13.69
C GLY A 71 -2.19 2.59 12.35
N ASN A 72 -1.44 2.97 11.30
CA ASN A 72 -1.48 2.31 9.99
C ASN A 72 -0.18 1.55 9.64
N GLY A 73 0.79 1.52 10.55
CA GLY A 73 2.07 0.85 10.31
C GLY A 73 2.89 1.45 9.17
N CYS A 74 2.72 2.73 8.88
CA CYS A 74 3.24 3.40 7.69
C CYS A 74 2.72 2.83 6.36
N ASN A 75 1.69 1.98 6.35
CA ASN A 75 1.09 1.44 5.13
C ASN A 75 0.11 2.45 4.53
N ILE A 76 0.61 3.32 3.67
CA ILE A 76 -0.17 4.36 2.98
C ILE A 76 -0.13 4.22 1.46
N ILE A 77 0.64 3.26 0.93
CA ILE A 77 0.85 3.08 -0.50
C ILE A 77 -0.03 1.96 -1.06
N ASN A 78 -0.48 2.14 -2.29
CA ASN A 78 -1.07 1.07 -3.08
C ASN A 78 0.04 0.21 -3.69
N THR A 79 0.06 -1.08 -3.37
CA THR A 79 0.96 -2.05 -3.97
C THR A 79 0.16 -3.11 -4.73
N ALA A 80 0.80 -3.87 -5.60
CA ALA A 80 0.09 -4.87 -6.39
C ALA A 80 0.99 -6.06 -6.73
N PHE A 81 0.35 -7.14 -7.18
CA PHE A 81 1.03 -8.18 -7.95
C PHE A 81 0.18 -8.61 -9.14
N ILE A 82 0.87 -9.12 -10.16
CA ILE A 82 0.28 -9.56 -11.41
C ILE A 82 0.74 -11.00 -11.66
N ASP A 83 -0.19 -11.96 -11.65
CA ASP A 83 0.05 -13.32 -12.09
C ASP A 83 -0.02 -13.37 -13.62
N THR A 84 1.14 -13.46 -14.25
CA THR A 84 1.26 -13.41 -15.71
C THR A 84 1.04 -14.76 -16.39
N GLY A 85 0.92 -15.84 -15.61
CA GLY A 85 0.92 -17.21 -16.10
C GLY A 85 2.32 -17.83 -16.31
N ASP A 86 3.40 -17.00 -16.35
CA ASP A 86 4.81 -17.44 -16.37
C ASP A 86 5.60 -16.84 -15.18
N GLY A 87 4.92 -16.48 -14.14
CA GLY A 87 5.48 -15.88 -12.96
C GLY A 87 4.73 -14.64 -12.51
N VAL A 88 5.18 -14.08 -11.40
CA VAL A 88 4.56 -12.92 -10.75
C VAL A 88 5.41 -11.68 -10.96
N VAL A 89 4.77 -10.59 -11.35
CA VAL A 89 5.32 -9.22 -11.28
C VAL A 89 4.78 -8.53 -10.05
N VAL A 90 5.65 -8.02 -9.18
CA VAL A 90 5.29 -7.26 -7.98
C VAL A 90 5.51 -5.78 -8.23
N VAL A 91 4.54 -4.95 -7.88
CA VAL A 91 4.58 -3.49 -8.00
C VAL A 91 4.64 -2.90 -6.61
N ASN A 92 5.78 -2.37 -6.22
CA ASN A 92 6.15 -1.87 -4.91
C ASN A 92 6.05 -2.92 -3.80
N THR A 93 6.88 -2.78 -2.78
CA THR A 93 7.01 -3.79 -1.71
C THR A 93 6.57 -3.29 -0.34
N GLY A 94 6.12 -2.03 -0.25
CA GLY A 94 5.57 -1.45 0.97
C GLY A 94 6.63 -0.88 1.93
N PRO A 95 6.18 -0.37 3.09
CA PRO A 95 6.98 0.46 3.99
C PRO A 95 7.94 -0.29 4.90
N SER A 96 7.89 -1.62 4.98
CA SER A 96 8.72 -2.38 5.93
C SER A 96 8.99 -3.80 5.45
N ARG A 97 10.03 -4.43 6.01
CA ARG A 97 10.31 -5.85 5.83
C ARG A 97 9.07 -6.71 6.13
N ARG A 98 8.40 -6.43 7.24
CA ARG A 98 7.19 -7.15 7.66
C ARG A 98 6.07 -7.04 6.61
N TYR A 99 5.89 -5.85 6.03
CA TYR A 99 4.94 -5.69 4.94
C TYR A 99 5.30 -6.59 3.75
N GLY A 100 6.54 -6.55 3.30
CA GLY A 100 7.01 -7.39 2.20
C GLY A 100 6.86 -8.89 2.46
N GLU A 101 7.15 -9.35 3.69
CA GLU A 101 6.94 -10.74 4.10
C GLU A 101 5.46 -11.15 4.04
N GLN A 102 4.56 -10.30 4.53
CA GLN A 102 3.11 -10.55 4.49
C GLN A 102 2.55 -10.44 3.06
N GLN A 103 3.08 -9.52 2.24
CA GLN A 103 2.73 -9.43 0.82
C GLN A 103 3.12 -10.72 0.08
N ARG A 104 4.33 -11.24 0.29
CA ARG A 104 4.75 -12.54 -0.29
C ARG A 104 3.86 -13.69 0.18
N ALA A 105 3.52 -13.73 1.47
CA ALA A 105 2.63 -14.74 2.01
C ALA A 105 1.24 -14.69 1.36
N ALA A 106 0.69 -13.49 1.16
CA ALA A 106 -0.59 -13.30 0.48
C ALA A 106 -0.52 -13.72 -1.00
N ILE A 107 0.55 -13.38 -1.71
CA ILE A 107 0.80 -13.84 -3.09
C ILE A 107 0.80 -15.36 -3.15
N ALA A 108 1.48 -16.03 -2.23
CA ALA A 108 1.59 -17.49 -2.20
C ALA A 108 0.27 -18.22 -1.89
N GLN A 109 -0.74 -17.51 -1.36
CA GLN A 109 -2.10 -18.03 -1.22
C GLN A 109 -2.88 -17.99 -2.54
N VAL A 110 -2.57 -17.03 -3.42
CA VAL A 110 -3.25 -16.86 -4.71
C VAL A 110 -2.62 -17.72 -5.80
N THR A 111 -1.29 -17.72 -5.88
CA THR A 111 -0.56 -18.44 -6.93
C THR A 111 0.70 -19.12 -6.41
N LYS A 112 1.12 -20.21 -7.07
CA LYS A 112 2.40 -20.89 -6.80
C LYS A 112 3.50 -20.48 -7.80
N ALA A 113 3.19 -19.58 -8.71
CA ALA A 113 4.14 -19.08 -9.67
C ALA A 113 5.27 -18.30 -8.97
N PRO A 114 6.54 -18.43 -9.43
CA PRO A 114 7.66 -17.71 -8.82
C PRO A 114 7.58 -16.21 -9.10
N VAL A 115 8.10 -15.39 -8.20
CA VAL A 115 8.28 -13.95 -8.44
C VAL A 115 9.40 -13.79 -9.50
N ARG A 116 9.07 -13.20 -10.64
CA ARG A 116 9.98 -12.97 -11.77
C ARG A 116 10.52 -11.55 -11.81
N LEU A 117 9.76 -10.59 -11.31
CA LEU A 117 10.12 -9.19 -11.38
C LEU A 117 9.51 -8.45 -10.18
N VAL A 118 10.31 -7.62 -9.54
CA VAL A 118 9.86 -6.67 -8.52
C VAL A 118 10.21 -5.28 -8.99
N LEU A 119 9.22 -4.40 -9.10
CA LEU A 119 9.38 -3.01 -9.54
C LEU A 119 9.14 -2.05 -8.40
N ASN A 120 10.11 -1.21 -8.09
CA ASN A 120 9.91 -0.04 -7.25
C ASN A 120 9.74 1.19 -8.14
N LEU A 121 8.55 1.81 -8.07
CA LEU A 121 8.17 2.84 -9.03
C LEU A 121 8.82 4.19 -8.77
N ASN A 122 9.30 4.44 -7.55
CA ASN A 122 10.16 5.60 -7.24
C ASN A 122 10.99 5.37 -5.96
N LEU A 123 11.70 6.41 -5.51
CA LEU A 123 12.70 6.35 -4.44
C LEU A 123 12.14 6.53 -3.02
N HIS A 124 10.83 6.81 -2.84
CA HIS A 124 10.28 7.01 -1.50
C HIS A 124 10.18 5.69 -0.71
N PRO A 125 10.29 5.73 0.63
CA PRO A 125 10.54 4.54 1.44
C PRO A 125 9.39 3.51 1.41
N ASP A 126 8.16 3.97 1.30
CA ASP A 126 6.98 3.11 1.21
C ASP A 126 6.88 2.30 -0.10
N TYR A 127 7.70 2.64 -1.11
CA TYR A 127 7.81 1.86 -2.34
C TYR A 127 8.73 0.66 -2.23
N PHE A 128 9.78 0.71 -1.35
CA PHE A 128 10.86 -0.27 -1.43
C PHE A 128 11.35 -0.86 -0.10
N PHE A 129 10.90 -0.39 1.06
CA PHE A 129 11.41 -0.89 2.35
C PHE A 129 11.03 -2.35 2.63
N GLY A 130 10.06 -2.92 1.90
CA GLY A 130 9.78 -4.35 1.91
C GLY A 130 10.71 -5.20 1.02
N ASN A 131 11.65 -4.61 0.31
CA ASN A 131 12.56 -5.32 -0.61
C ASN A 131 13.38 -6.43 0.07
N GLN A 132 13.65 -6.35 1.38
CA GLN A 132 14.31 -7.44 2.13
C GLN A 132 13.59 -8.77 1.95
N ALA A 133 12.25 -8.77 1.83
CA ALA A 133 11.47 -9.97 1.60
C ALA A 133 11.62 -10.51 0.15
N TYR A 134 12.24 -9.77 -0.75
CA TYR A 134 12.38 -10.07 -2.18
C TYR A 134 13.84 -10.11 -2.64
N ALA A 135 14.78 -10.35 -1.74
CA ALA A 135 16.21 -10.38 -2.07
C ALA A 135 16.55 -11.42 -3.16
N ASP A 136 15.78 -12.51 -3.22
CA ASP A 136 15.90 -13.57 -4.24
C ASP A 136 15.40 -13.15 -5.64
N ALA A 137 14.63 -12.07 -5.74
CA ALA A 137 14.03 -11.57 -6.98
C ALA A 137 14.69 -10.28 -7.51
N SER A 138 15.77 -9.82 -6.87
CA SER A 138 16.55 -8.64 -7.27
C SER A 138 15.70 -7.42 -7.63
N PRO A 139 15.07 -6.73 -6.66
CA PRO A 139 14.20 -5.58 -6.91
C PRO A 139 14.84 -4.55 -7.83
N ALA A 140 14.05 -4.07 -8.81
CA ALA A 140 14.50 -3.22 -9.89
C ALA A 140 13.77 -1.87 -9.91
N ALA A 141 14.47 -0.82 -10.34
CA ALA A 141 13.94 0.52 -10.53
C ALA A 141 14.69 1.26 -11.65
N LEU A 142 14.22 2.45 -12.02
CA LEU A 142 14.99 3.35 -12.91
C LEU A 142 16.32 3.75 -12.26
N ALA A 143 17.32 4.07 -13.06
CA ALA A 143 18.67 4.37 -12.60
C ALA A 143 18.73 5.49 -11.54
N GLY A 144 18.00 6.59 -11.75
CA GLY A 144 17.94 7.69 -10.77
C GLY A 144 17.21 7.28 -9.49
N THR A 145 16.22 6.39 -9.56
CA THR A 145 15.55 5.81 -8.40
C THR A 145 16.51 4.93 -7.59
N VAL A 146 17.30 4.07 -8.26
CA VAL A 146 18.34 3.24 -7.60
C VAL A 146 19.33 4.11 -6.84
N ALA A 147 19.88 5.13 -7.51
CA ALA A 147 20.85 6.04 -6.91
C ALA A 147 20.25 6.88 -5.77
N GLY A 148 19.03 7.40 -5.96
CA GLY A 148 18.34 8.22 -4.98
C GLY A 148 17.94 7.42 -3.74
N ALA A 149 17.37 6.23 -3.92
CA ALA A 149 17.00 5.34 -2.82
C ALA A 149 18.24 4.94 -1.98
N ALA A 150 19.33 4.60 -2.63
CA ALA A 150 20.58 4.26 -1.93
C ALA A 150 21.12 5.43 -1.10
N ARG A 151 21.04 6.66 -1.61
CA ARG A 151 21.51 7.87 -0.92
C ARG A 151 20.66 8.20 0.32
N GLU A 152 19.34 7.99 0.23
CA GLU A 152 18.38 8.46 1.25
C GLU A 152 17.90 7.37 2.21
N ALA A 153 18.22 6.11 1.94
CA ALA A 153 17.69 4.96 2.66
C ALA A 153 17.91 5.02 4.18
N GLY A 154 19.07 5.51 4.65
CA GLY A 154 19.37 5.66 6.07
C GLY A 154 18.43 6.68 6.75
N ALA A 155 18.31 7.88 6.17
CA ALA A 155 17.41 8.92 6.69
C ALA A 155 15.93 8.49 6.66
N TYR A 156 15.53 7.73 5.65
CA TYR A 156 14.20 7.15 5.58
C TYR A 156 13.95 6.12 6.68
N ALA A 157 14.94 5.24 6.96
CA ALA A 157 14.82 4.25 8.03
C ALA A 157 14.62 4.91 9.39
N ASP A 158 15.45 5.92 9.72
CA ASP A 158 15.35 6.68 10.96
C ASP A 158 13.98 7.37 11.08
N ASN A 159 13.51 7.99 9.99
CA ASN A 159 12.22 8.68 9.98
C ASN A 159 11.04 7.71 10.15
N LEU A 160 11.02 6.60 9.41
CA LEU A 160 9.94 5.61 9.52
C LEU A 160 9.94 4.94 10.90
N TYR A 161 11.11 4.63 11.47
CA TYR A 161 11.18 4.09 12.82
C TYR A 161 10.58 5.08 13.85
N ARG A 162 10.92 6.37 13.73
CA ARG A 162 10.36 7.43 14.59
C ARG A 162 8.84 7.55 14.44
N LEU A 163 8.29 7.39 13.23
CA LEU A 163 6.86 7.56 12.93
C LEU A 163 6.03 6.31 13.22
N CYS A 164 6.60 5.12 13.05
CA CYS A 164 5.84 3.86 13.06
C CYS A 164 6.34 2.82 14.07
N GLY A 165 7.45 3.10 14.78
CA GLY A 165 7.91 2.29 15.90
C GLY A 165 8.09 0.80 15.55
N ASP A 166 7.48 -0.08 16.33
CA ASP A 166 7.61 -1.55 16.24
C ASP A 166 7.22 -2.16 14.89
N TRP A 167 6.46 -1.44 14.06
CA TRP A 167 6.20 -1.88 12.70
C TRP A 167 7.47 -1.97 11.85
N MET A 168 8.48 -1.19 12.21
CA MET A 168 9.77 -1.15 11.53
C MET A 168 10.78 -2.15 12.09
N ALA A 169 10.42 -2.92 13.13
CA ALA A 169 11.34 -3.86 13.78
C ALA A 169 11.91 -4.87 12.77
N GLY A 170 13.26 -4.96 12.70
CA GLY A 170 13.99 -5.80 11.75
C GLY A 170 13.98 -5.31 10.31
N THR A 171 13.46 -4.11 10.04
CA THR A 171 13.55 -3.48 8.73
C THR A 171 14.89 -2.78 8.60
N GLU A 172 15.70 -3.23 7.63
CA GLU A 172 16.93 -2.61 7.22
C GLU A 172 16.73 -1.98 5.84
N PRO A 173 17.40 -0.87 5.52
CA PRO A 173 17.34 -0.30 4.18
C PRO A 173 17.80 -1.32 3.12
N ALA A 174 16.94 -1.64 2.20
CA ALA A 174 17.20 -2.52 1.06
C ALA A 174 16.78 -1.84 -0.25
N PRO A 175 17.50 -0.78 -0.67
CA PRO A 175 17.17 -0.08 -1.92
C PRO A 175 17.23 -1.05 -3.10
N PRO A 176 16.51 -0.77 -4.20
CA PRO A 176 16.64 -1.56 -5.42
C PRO A 176 18.08 -1.53 -5.92
N VAL A 177 18.57 -2.68 -6.37
CA VAL A 177 19.98 -2.84 -6.83
C VAL A 177 20.07 -3.05 -8.33
N THR A 178 18.96 -3.37 -8.99
CA THR A 178 18.90 -3.62 -10.42
C THR A 178 18.31 -2.41 -11.14
N THR A 179 19.03 -1.91 -12.12
CA THR A 179 18.48 -0.89 -13.05
C THR A 179 17.61 -1.55 -14.10
N ILE A 180 16.41 -0.99 -14.32
CA ILE A 180 15.53 -1.39 -15.40
C ILE A 180 15.38 -0.26 -16.42
N GLU A 181 15.44 -0.61 -17.70
CA GLU A 181 15.27 0.36 -18.78
C GLU A 181 13.79 0.49 -19.17
N PRO A 182 13.34 1.70 -19.52
CA PRO A 182 12.03 1.92 -20.12
C PRO A 182 11.83 1.09 -21.42
N GLY A 183 10.59 0.87 -21.80
CA GLY A 183 10.22 0.20 -23.03
C GLY A 183 9.28 -0.98 -22.84
N PRO A 184 8.91 -1.66 -23.93
CA PRO A 184 7.97 -2.77 -23.91
C PRO A 184 8.62 -4.03 -23.33
N ARG A 185 7.79 -4.83 -22.61
CA ARG A 185 8.17 -6.12 -22.06
C ARG A 185 6.99 -7.08 -22.13
N THR A 186 7.29 -8.36 -22.43
CA THR A 186 6.28 -9.41 -22.33
C THR A 186 6.72 -10.43 -21.28
N ILE A 187 5.84 -10.73 -20.33
CA ILE A 187 6.03 -11.77 -19.32
C ILE A 187 4.74 -12.58 -19.29
N GLY A 188 4.85 -13.89 -19.59
CA GLY A 188 3.68 -14.75 -19.77
C GLY A 188 2.69 -14.18 -20.78
N ARG A 189 1.42 -14.05 -20.38
CA ARG A 189 0.35 -13.48 -21.24
C ARG A 189 0.25 -11.96 -21.21
N HIS A 190 1.02 -11.25 -20.37
CA HIS A 190 0.92 -9.81 -20.19
C HIS A 190 1.95 -9.07 -21.04
N ARG A 191 1.48 -8.02 -21.71
CA ARG A 191 2.29 -7.05 -22.44
C ARG A 191 2.38 -5.78 -21.63
N PHE A 192 3.55 -5.53 -21.09
CA PHE A 192 3.85 -4.35 -20.29
C PHE A 192 4.58 -3.30 -21.12
N GLU A 193 4.42 -2.05 -20.69
CA GLU A 193 5.28 -0.95 -21.09
C GLU A 193 5.74 -0.19 -19.85
N LEU A 194 7.03 0.04 -19.77
CA LEU A 194 7.67 0.82 -18.73
C LEU A 194 7.95 2.22 -19.27
N LEU A 195 7.37 3.25 -18.65
CA LEU A 195 7.62 4.65 -19.01
C LEU A 195 8.48 5.30 -17.94
N ARG A 196 9.50 6.05 -18.37
CA ARG A 196 10.25 6.95 -17.52
C ARG A 196 9.64 8.34 -17.63
N LEU A 197 9.12 8.86 -16.54
CA LEU A 197 8.62 10.22 -16.41
C LEU A 197 9.34 10.92 -15.26
N GLN A 198 8.98 12.16 -14.98
CA GLN A 198 9.63 12.99 -13.96
C GLN A 198 8.62 13.95 -13.33
N GLY A 199 8.95 14.45 -12.17
CA GLY A 199 8.22 15.55 -11.58
C GLY A 199 7.82 15.36 -10.14
N HIS A 200 7.38 14.17 -9.73
CA HIS A 200 7.27 13.83 -8.33
C HIS A 200 8.66 13.53 -7.74
N THR A 201 9.47 12.84 -8.54
CA THR A 201 10.92 12.69 -8.35
C THR A 201 11.67 12.94 -9.67
N GLY A 202 13.01 12.82 -9.65
CA GLY A 202 13.81 12.92 -10.87
C GLY A 202 13.64 11.74 -11.84
N ASP A 203 13.17 10.58 -11.33
CA ASP A 203 12.95 9.36 -12.11
C ASP A 203 11.71 8.64 -11.54
N ASP A 204 10.56 8.84 -12.16
CA ASP A 204 9.30 8.19 -11.83
C ASP A 204 8.99 7.11 -12.87
N LEU A 205 8.87 5.86 -12.40
CA LEU A 205 8.49 4.72 -13.25
C LEU A 205 6.97 4.58 -13.28
N VAL A 206 6.42 4.50 -14.49
CA VAL A 206 5.02 4.13 -14.74
C VAL A 206 4.99 2.77 -15.40
N LEU A 207 4.15 1.87 -14.90
CA LEU A 207 3.90 0.57 -15.50
C LEU A 207 2.53 0.58 -16.18
N ILE A 208 2.49 0.32 -17.48
CA ILE A 208 1.25 0.08 -18.22
C ILE A 208 1.17 -1.41 -18.55
N ASP A 209 0.08 -2.04 -18.13
CA ASP A 209 -0.31 -3.37 -18.58
C ASP A 209 -1.34 -3.23 -19.69
N HIS A 210 -0.90 -3.38 -20.94
CA HIS A 210 -1.77 -3.28 -22.11
C HIS A 210 -2.75 -4.46 -22.23
N THR A 211 -2.40 -5.62 -21.67
CA THR A 211 -3.29 -6.79 -21.67
C THR A 211 -4.49 -6.56 -20.76
N ALA A 212 -4.24 -6.10 -19.54
CA ALA A 212 -5.28 -5.79 -18.57
C ALA A 212 -5.87 -4.38 -18.75
N ARG A 213 -5.23 -3.51 -19.54
CA ARG A 213 -5.56 -2.09 -19.71
C ARG A 213 -5.53 -1.32 -18.39
N VAL A 214 -4.47 -1.54 -17.59
CA VAL A 214 -4.26 -0.92 -16.29
C VAL A 214 -2.94 -0.16 -16.29
N MET A 215 -2.95 1.06 -15.74
CA MET A 215 -1.76 1.88 -15.51
C MET A 215 -1.49 1.98 -14.01
N PHE A 216 -0.27 1.68 -13.59
CA PHE A 216 0.25 2.01 -12.26
C PHE A 216 1.07 3.29 -12.39
N ALA A 217 0.50 4.40 -11.91
CA ALA A 217 1.05 5.74 -12.15
C ALA A 217 2.22 6.12 -11.23
N GLY A 218 2.57 5.26 -10.27
CA GLY A 218 3.59 5.57 -9.28
C GLY A 218 3.28 6.86 -8.52
N GLY A 219 4.31 7.61 -8.14
CA GLY A 219 4.19 8.87 -7.43
C GLY A 219 3.62 10.04 -8.22
N LEU A 220 3.32 9.85 -9.50
CA LEU A 220 2.77 10.92 -10.34
C LEU A 220 1.28 11.19 -10.10
N ALA A 221 0.51 10.25 -9.52
CA ALA A 221 -0.91 10.43 -9.27
C ALA A 221 -1.28 10.11 -7.81
N PHE A 222 -2.04 11.03 -7.22
CA PHE A 222 -2.60 10.95 -5.86
C PHE A 222 -4.11 11.15 -5.94
N ARG A 223 -4.85 10.51 -5.04
CA ARG A 223 -6.29 10.67 -5.00
C ARG A 223 -6.81 11.00 -3.60
N SER A 224 -7.57 12.11 -3.48
CA SER A 224 -8.15 12.58 -2.22
C SER A 224 -7.14 12.67 -1.07
N ARG A 225 -5.90 12.97 -1.42
CA ARG A 225 -4.75 13.11 -0.51
C ARG A 225 -3.83 14.21 -1.02
N ILE A 226 -3.21 14.95 -0.10
CA ILE A 226 -2.19 15.94 -0.45
C ILE A 226 -0.97 15.23 -1.02
N PRO A 227 -0.54 15.55 -2.25
CA PRO A 227 0.68 14.99 -2.84
C PRO A 227 1.94 15.37 -2.06
N THR A 228 2.88 14.44 -1.99
CA THR A 228 4.19 14.61 -1.33
C THR A 228 5.17 15.30 -2.29
N THR A 229 5.94 16.30 -1.84
CA THR A 229 6.75 17.15 -2.74
C THR A 229 8.24 17.31 -2.41
N PRO A 230 8.92 16.48 -1.58
CA PRO A 230 10.30 16.77 -1.17
C PRO A 230 11.30 16.78 -2.35
N HIS A 231 10.97 16.09 -3.44
CA HIS A 231 11.82 15.99 -4.64
C HIS A 231 11.12 16.56 -5.88
N ALA A 232 10.02 17.31 -5.69
CA ALA A 232 9.16 17.69 -6.78
C ALA A 232 9.74 18.81 -7.66
N ASP A 233 9.53 18.65 -8.97
CA ASP A 233 9.62 19.69 -10.00
C ASP A 233 8.20 19.86 -10.57
N ILE A 234 7.47 20.87 -10.10
CA ILE A 234 6.06 21.05 -10.45
C ILE A 234 5.85 21.18 -11.97
N PRO A 235 6.61 21.99 -12.73
CA PRO A 235 6.48 22.06 -14.18
C PRO A 235 6.62 20.72 -14.89
N ARG A 236 7.64 19.91 -14.52
CA ARG A 236 7.83 18.57 -15.08
C ARG A 236 6.73 17.61 -14.66
N TRP A 237 6.24 17.75 -13.43
CA TRP A 237 5.14 16.91 -12.96
C TRP A 237 3.86 17.17 -13.74
N LEU A 238 3.51 18.43 -13.96
CA LEU A 238 2.36 18.81 -14.80
C LEU A 238 2.48 18.24 -16.22
N ALA A 239 3.66 18.34 -16.84
CA ALA A 239 3.90 17.75 -18.16
C ALA A 239 3.77 16.21 -18.15
N SER A 240 4.22 15.55 -17.08
CA SER A 240 4.05 14.10 -16.92
C SER A 240 2.58 13.70 -16.75
N LEU A 241 1.78 14.49 -16.02
CA LEU A 241 0.32 14.25 -15.92
C LEU A 241 -0.38 14.38 -17.28
N ASP A 242 0.07 15.27 -18.16
CA ASP A 242 -0.47 15.38 -19.53
C ASP A 242 -0.13 14.12 -20.35
N VAL A 243 1.05 13.52 -20.13
CA VAL A 243 1.41 12.23 -20.72
C VAL A 243 0.50 11.11 -20.21
N LEU A 244 0.29 10.99 -18.89
CA LEU A 244 -0.59 9.97 -18.32
C LEU A 244 -2.01 10.07 -18.87
N GLU A 245 -2.59 11.28 -18.92
CA GLU A 245 -3.95 11.49 -19.42
C GLU A 245 -4.07 11.12 -20.90
N ARG A 246 -3.08 11.50 -21.71
CA ARG A 246 -3.04 11.11 -23.12
C ARG A 246 -2.98 9.58 -23.28
N ARG A 247 -2.10 8.90 -22.52
CA ARG A 247 -1.96 7.43 -22.57
C ARG A 247 -3.23 6.72 -22.09
N MET A 248 -3.87 7.22 -21.03
CA MET A 248 -5.17 6.68 -20.59
C MET A 248 -6.18 6.63 -21.75
N ARG A 249 -6.25 7.69 -22.52
CA ARG A 249 -7.20 7.82 -23.63
C ARG A 249 -6.76 7.04 -24.88
N GLU A 250 -5.52 7.22 -25.33
CA GLU A 250 -5.03 6.65 -26.61
C GLU A 250 -4.87 5.14 -26.56
N ASP A 251 -4.43 4.59 -25.41
CA ASP A 251 -4.27 3.15 -25.21
C ASP A 251 -5.58 2.48 -24.73
N GLY A 252 -6.67 3.24 -24.54
CA GLY A 252 -7.96 2.73 -24.09
C GLY A 252 -7.87 2.06 -22.72
N LEU A 253 -7.03 2.60 -21.82
CA LEU A 253 -6.86 2.03 -20.48
C LEU A 253 -8.13 2.21 -19.63
N ARG A 254 -8.50 1.17 -18.91
CA ARG A 254 -9.73 1.13 -18.11
C ARG A 254 -9.55 1.63 -16.67
N LEU A 255 -8.30 1.57 -16.17
CA LEU A 255 -7.99 1.88 -14.77
C LEU A 255 -6.60 2.51 -14.67
N LEU A 256 -6.51 3.58 -13.87
CA LEU A 256 -5.26 4.08 -13.34
C LEU A 256 -5.21 3.80 -11.83
N VAL A 257 -4.13 3.15 -11.37
CA VAL A 257 -3.86 2.93 -9.95
C VAL A 257 -2.91 4.02 -9.48
N PRO A 258 -3.36 4.98 -8.65
CA PRO A 258 -2.49 5.98 -8.04
C PRO A 258 -1.61 5.33 -6.97
N SER A 259 -0.49 5.95 -6.62
CA SER A 259 0.32 5.45 -5.51
C SER A 259 -0.38 5.55 -4.16
N HIS A 260 -1.17 6.60 -3.95
CA HIS A 260 -1.85 6.88 -2.69
C HIS A 260 -3.30 7.29 -2.91
N GLY A 261 -4.13 6.91 -1.95
CA GLY A 261 -5.56 7.15 -1.97
C GLY A 261 -6.36 6.04 -2.67
N PRO A 262 -7.70 6.16 -2.72
CA PRO A 262 -8.57 5.12 -3.28
C PRO A 262 -8.19 4.73 -4.71
N ALA A 263 -7.98 3.42 -4.93
CA ALA A 263 -7.31 2.93 -6.13
C ALA A 263 -8.23 2.70 -7.33
N LEU A 264 -9.56 2.59 -7.16
CA LEU A 264 -10.45 2.05 -8.21
C LEU A 264 -11.22 3.07 -9.07
N ASP A 265 -11.00 4.37 -8.92
CA ASP A 265 -11.72 5.38 -9.71
C ASP A 265 -10.76 6.30 -10.52
N GLY A 266 -9.69 5.76 -10.93
CA GLY A 266 -8.45 6.22 -11.52
C GLY A 266 -8.35 7.54 -12.30
N ALA A 267 -9.29 7.91 -13.16
CA ALA A 267 -9.16 9.12 -13.99
C ALA A 267 -9.11 10.42 -13.17
N ASP A 268 -9.82 10.47 -12.06
CA ASP A 268 -9.86 11.62 -11.17
C ASP A 268 -8.53 11.92 -10.49
N ALA A 269 -7.67 10.91 -10.30
CA ALA A 269 -6.38 11.10 -9.64
C ALA A 269 -5.45 12.05 -10.43
N ILE A 270 -5.45 11.96 -11.77
CA ILE A 270 -4.68 12.86 -12.64
C ILE A 270 -5.18 14.30 -12.48
N ALA A 271 -6.50 14.51 -12.58
CA ALA A 271 -7.10 15.82 -12.47
C ALA A 271 -6.89 16.43 -11.08
N GLN A 272 -7.14 15.66 -10.01
CA GLN A 272 -6.95 16.11 -8.64
C GLN A 272 -5.50 16.51 -8.36
N THR A 273 -4.54 15.69 -8.78
CA THR A 273 -3.12 16.00 -8.60
C THR A 273 -2.74 17.27 -9.37
N ARG A 274 -3.17 17.38 -10.64
CA ARG A 274 -2.92 18.54 -11.50
C ARG A 274 -3.46 19.84 -10.88
N ASP A 275 -4.70 19.80 -10.43
CA ASP A 275 -5.37 20.99 -9.88
C ASP A 275 -4.73 21.44 -8.58
N TYR A 276 -4.36 20.49 -7.71
CA TYR A 276 -3.60 20.80 -6.50
C TYR A 276 -2.24 21.43 -6.81
N LEU A 277 -1.45 20.85 -7.72
CA LEU A 277 -0.13 21.36 -8.08
C LEU A 277 -0.21 22.74 -8.70
N ARG A 278 -1.17 23.00 -9.59
CA ARG A 278 -1.39 24.35 -10.17
C ARG A 278 -1.77 25.36 -9.11
N TRP A 279 -2.68 25.00 -8.22
CA TRP A 279 -3.08 25.84 -7.11
C TRP A 279 -1.89 26.17 -6.20
N LEU A 280 -1.11 25.17 -5.81
CA LEU A 280 0.04 25.32 -4.93
C LEU A 280 1.10 26.21 -5.58
N ASP A 281 1.48 25.95 -6.82
CA ASP A 281 2.46 26.75 -7.59
C ASP A 281 2.04 28.22 -7.66
N ALA A 282 0.78 28.48 -8.08
CA ALA A 282 0.27 29.85 -8.18
C ALA A 282 0.30 30.57 -6.83
N ARG A 283 -0.08 29.87 -5.76
CA ARG A 283 -0.07 30.40 -4.39
C ARG A 283 1.32 30.77 -3.91
N LEU A 284 2.30 29.87 -4.08
CA LEU A 284 3.68 30.09 -3.65
C LEU A 284 4.34 31.23 -4.45
N ARG A 285 4.12 31.29 -5.78
CA ARG A 285 4.59 32.41 -6.62
C ARG A 285 3.99 33.74 -6.21
N GLN A 286 2.69 33.76 -5.88
CA GLN A 286 2.04 34.99 -5.43
C GLN A 286 2.62 35.46 -4.10
N ALA A 287 2.73 34.58 -3.13
CA ALA A 287 3.26 34.88 -1.80
C ALA A 287 4.71 35.42 -1.87
N ALA A 288 5.55 34.78 -2.70
CA ALA A 288 6.93 35.25 -2.91
C ALA A 288 7.00 36.66 -3.54
N ARG A 289 6.15 36.94 -4.55
CA ARG A 289 6.06 38.32 -5.12
C ARG A 289 5.54 39.35 -4.13
N GLU A 290 4.71 38.94 -3.17
CA GLU A 290 4.21 39.82 -2.10
C GLU A 290 5.23 39.99 -0.96
N GLY A 291 6.37 39.28 -1.01
CA GLY A 291 7.43 39.33 0.02
C GLY A 291 6.99 38.66 1.34
N ARG A 292 6.06 37.73 1.29
CA ARG A 292 5.63 36.98 2.50
C ARG A 292 6.74 36.05 2.98
N ASP A 293 6.89 35.95 4.29
CA ASP A 293 7.76 34.94 4.88
C ASP A 293 7.13 33.56 4.93
N LEU A 294 7.94 32.53 5.20
CA LEU A 294 7.49 31.14 5.27
C LEU A 294 6.35 30.94 6.28
N ALA A 295 6.40 31.61 7.45
CA ALA A 295 5.40 31.45 8.50
C ALA A 295 4.05 32.06 8.07
N GLU A 296 4.08 33.20 7.36
CA GLU A 296 2.88 33.80 6.77
C GLU A 296 2.24 32.88 5.73
N VAL A 297 3.07 32.25 4.85
CA VAL A 297 2.56 31.34 3.82
C VAL A 297 1.93 30.08 4.43
N ILE A 298 2.55 29.52 5.47
CA ILE A 298 2.00 28.40 6.23
C ILE A 298 0.64 28.77 6.86
N ALA A 299 0.50 29.97 7.38
CA ALA A 299 -0.72 30.46 8.05
C ALA A 299 -1.87 30.78 7.08
N MET A 300 -1.62 30.89 5.78
CA MET A 300 -2.66 31.20 4.80
C MET A 300 -3.71 30.09 4.72
N PRO A 301 -5.03 30.36 4.68
CA PRO A 301 -6.06 29.34 4.62
C PRO A 301 -5.99 28.48 3.36
N VAL A 302 -6.17 27.16 3.52
CA VAL A 302 -6.23 26.20 2.42
C VAL A 302 -7.70 26.01 2.02
N PRO A 303 -8.06 26.22 0.73
CA PRO A 303 -9.44 26.12 0.29
C PRO A 303 -9.91 24.65 0.19
N ALA A 304 -11.25 24.46 0.15
CA ALA A 304 -11.84 23.24 -0.32
C ALA A 304 -11.52 23.01 -1.82
N PRO A 305 -11.36 21.78 -2.31
CA PRO A 305 -11.48 20.53 -1.54
C PRO A 305 -10.23 20.16 -0.72
N TYR A 306 -9.08 20.82 -0.95
CA TYR A 306 -7.76 20.41 -0.42
C TYR A 306 -7.71 20.37 1.11
N SER A 307 -8.40 21.29 1.78
CA SER A 307 -8.46 21.35 3.25
C SER A 307 -9.06 20.10 3.90
N SER A 308 -9.82 19.30 3.15
CA SER A 308 -10.44 18.06 3.60
C SER A 308 -9.73 16.78 3.12
N TRP A 309 -8.69 16.93 2.30
CA TRP A 309 -7.96 15.76 1.80
C TRP A 309 -7.11 15.11 2.88
N ALA A 310 -6.88 13.82 2.72
CA ALA A 310 -6.03 13.06 3.63
C ALA A 310 -4.62 13.65 3.72
N ALA A 311 -3.94 13.39 4.86
CA ALA A 311 -2.63 13.93 5.23
C ALA A 311 -2.58 15.47 5.46
N MET A 312 -3.73 16.17 5.43
CA MET A 312 -3.81 17.56 5.95
C MET A 312 -3.75 17.56 7.49
N PRO A 313 -3.17 18.59 8.10
CA PRO A 313 -2.38 19.67 7.49
C PRO A 313 -0.90 19.29 7.26
N ALA A 314 -0.45 18.15 7.78
CA ALA A 314 0.97 17.82 7.90
C ALA A 314 1.69 17.79 6.55
N GLU A 315 1.10 17.15 5.52
CA GLU A 315 1.74 17.09 4.19
C GLU A 315 1.75 18.45 3.48
N TYR A 316 0.70 19.26 3.66
CA TYR A 316 0.69 20.62 3.13
C TYR A 316 1.81 21.48 3.75
N LEU A 317 2.01 21.36 5.06
CA LEU A 317 3.10 22.08 5.75
C LEU A 317 4.47 21.65 5.20
N ARG A 318 4.69 20.35 4.99
CA ARG A 318 5.90 19.81 4.36
C ARG A 318 6.08 20.37 2.95
N ASN A 319 5.02 20.39 2.14
CA ASN A 319 5.05 20.92 0.79
C ASN A 319 5.49 22.39 0.76
N VAL A 320 4.88 23.24 1.59
CA VAL A 320 5.27 24.65 1.69
C VAL A 320 6.71 24.77 2.15
N THR A 321 7.11 24.03 3.19
CA THR A 321 8.49 24.08 3.72
C THR A 321 9.54 23.66 2.70
N HIS A 322 9.26 22.64 1.88
CA HIS A 322 10.20 22.16 0.86
C HIS A 322 10.28 23.09 -0.36
N LEU A 323 9.13 23.58 -0.80
CA LEU A 323 9.06 24.29 -2.10
C LEU A 323 9.30 25.80 -1.96
N TYR A 324 8.72 26.45 -0.95
CA TYR A 324 8.67 27.90 -0.84
C TYR A 324 10.04 28.60 -0.89
N PRO A 325 11.11 28.07 -0.25
CA PRO A 325 12.44 28.70 -0.34
C PRO A 325 12.99 28.86 -1.77
N ALA A 326 12.55 28.02 -2.72
CA ALA A 326 12.93 28.17 -4.11
C ALA A 326 12.20 29.34 -4.78
N TYR A 327 10.91 29.52 -4.48
CA TYR A 327 10.10 30.64 -4.98
C TYR A 327 10.56 31.98 -4.42
N GLU A 328 10.96 32.05 -3.15
CA GLU A 328 11.56 33.26 -2.56
C GLU A 328 12.84 33.66 -3.31
N ARG A 329 13.74 32.70 -3.52
CA ARG A 329 14.99 32.98 -4.27
C ARG A 329 14.71 33.42 -5.70
N GLU A 330 13.74 32.83 -6.40
CA GLU A 330 13.33 33.22 -7.75
C GLU A 330 12.77 34.64 -7.78
N ALA A 331 11.94 35.01 -6.79
CA ALA A 331 11.35 36.35 -6.70
C ALA A 331 12.37 37.46 -6.35
N LEU A 332 13.47 37.11 -5.69
CA LEU A 332 14.56 38.03 -5.32
C LEU A 332 15.64 38.12 -6.41
N ALA A 333 15.58 37.26 -7.42
CA ALA A 333 16.54 37.32 -8.52
C ALA A 333 16.30 38.60 -9.38
N PRO A 334 17.37 39.32 -9.78
CA PRO A 334 17.27 40.55 -10.54
C PRO A 334 16.71 40.35 -11.95
#